data_138e8dec838c31dcb0487f2ba41cd3f2
#
_entry.id   138e8dec838c31dcb0487f2ba41cd3f2
#
_cell.length_a   1.000
_cell.length_b   1.000
_cell.length_c   1.000
_cell.angle_alpha   90.00
_cell.angle_beta   90.00
_cell.angle_gamma   90.00
#
_symmetry.space_group_name_H-M   'P 1'
#
loop_
_entity.id
_entity.type
_entity.pdbx_description
1 polymer ?
#
loop_
_entity_poly.entity_id
_entity_poly.type
_entity_poly.pdbx_seq_one_letter_code
_entity_poly.pdbx_strand_id
1 'polypeptide(L)'
;LQLNDASFSYEPESSSALGLGFRCGFLGLLHLEIVTERLEREFDINLLTTTPGVVYKIHMNNGDVNDLQNPSSLPDPTLINFIEEPWIKATIITPDQYLGSIIKICQDKRGIQTNLSYSGNRAVVNYELPLNEVVFDFNDRLKSMTSGYASFDYEIIGHREGDLVKMSILVNSEPVDALAMMIHSDFAQSTGREVCEKLKDLIPRHNFMIPIQAAIGGKIIARETIKGFKKDVLTKIHGGGALDRKRKLLEKQKKGKARAKQFGKVEIPQEAFIGVLKISKES
;
A
#
# COMPACT_ATOMS: atom_id res chain seq x y z
N LEU A 1 -6.84 -14.74 22.34
CA LEU A 1 -6.14 -13.48 22.61
C LEU A 1 -7.08 -12.46 23.24
N GLN A 2 -8.25 -12.21 22.67
CA GLN A 2 -9.21 -11.20 23.17
C GLN A 2 -9.63 -11.40 24.64
N LEU A 3 -9.67 -12.63 25.12
CA LEU A 3 -9.95 -12.91 26.55
C LEU A 3 -8.86 -12.36 27.49
N ASN A 4 -7.63 -12.25 27.00
CA ASN A 4 -6.49 -11.77 27.78
C ASN A 4 -6.12 -10.32 27.47
N ASP A 5 -6.68 -9.76 26.40
CA ASP A 5 -6.42 -8.42 25.91
C ASP A 5 -7.72 -7.78 25.41
N ALA A 6 -8.33 -6.98 26.27
CA ALA A 6 -9.58 -6.28 25.96
C ALA A 6 -9.42 -5.19 24.87
N SER A 7 -8.19 -4.77 24.60
CA SER A 7 -7.89 -3.76 23.57
C SER A 7 -7.81 -4.34 22.17
N PHE A 8 -7.68 -5.67 22.06
CA PHE A 8 -7.64 -6.37 20.79
C PHE A 8 -9.05 -6.65 20.28
N SER A 9 -9.38 -6.13 19.12
CA SER A 9 -10.63 -6.42 18.41
C SER A 9 -10.35 -7.14 17.09
N TYR A 10 -11.27 -7.98 16.67
CA TYR A 10 -11.19 -8.65 15.38
C TYR A 10 -12.56 -8.91 14.77
N GLU A 11 -12.63 -8.87 13.45
CA GLU A 11 -13.81 -9.22 12.65
C GLU A 11 -13.37 -10.12 11.49
N PRO A 12 -14.16 -11.17 11.17
CA PRO A 12 -13.88 -11.99 9.99
C PRO A 12 -13.98 -11.15 8.71
N GLU A 13 -13.02 -11.30 7.82
CA GLU A 13 -12.99 -10.65 6.51
C GLU A 13 -12.58 -11.66 5.43
N SER A 14 -13.10 -11.48 4.24
CA SER A 14 -12.71 -12.28 3.07
C SER A 14 -12.18 -11.40 1.96
N SER A 15 -11.07 -11.81 1.36
CA SER A 15 -10.47 -11.17 0.20
C SER A 15 -10.49 -12.14 -0.99
N SER A 16 -10.76 -11.63 -2.18
CA SER A 16 -10.68 -12.44 -3.41
C SER A 16 -9.25 -12.92 -3.69
N ALA A 17 -8.25 -12.18 -3.25
CA ALA A 17 -6.84 -12.49 -3.46
C ALA A 17 -6.24 -13.36 -2.34
N LEU A 18 -6.62 -13.15 -1.08
CA LEU A 18 -6.00 -13.77 0.10
C LEU A 18 -6.88 -14.83 0.77
N GLY A 19 -8.16 -14.93 0.38
CA GLY A 19 -9.11 -15.83 1.02
C GLY A 19 -9.66 -15.30 2.34
N LEU A 20 -9.91 -16.21 3.29
CA LEU A 20 -10.44 -15.89 4.61
C LEU A 20 -9.34 -15.31 5.52
N GLY A 21 -9.67 -14.25 6.23
CA GLY A 21 -8.80 -13.59 7.17
C GLY A 21 -9.56 -12.86 8.26
N PHE A 22 -8.87 -11.96 8.95
CA PHE A 22 -9.44 -11.15 10.01
C PHE A 22 -8.97 -9.70 9.86
N ARG A 23 -9.89 -8.80 10.05
CA ARG A 23 -9.57 -7.40 10.32
C ARG A 23 -9.40 -7.23 11.81
N CYS A 24 -8.24 -6.74 12.21
CA CYS A 24 -7.89 -6.60 13.61
C CYS A 24 -7.66 -5.13 13.98
N GLY A 25 -8.15 -4.74 15.14
CA GLY A 25 -7.87 -3.44 15.73
C GLY A 25 -6.78 -3.53 16.80
N PHE A 26 -5.82 -2.61 16.74
CA PHE A 26 -4.68 -2.54 17.64
C PHE A 26 -4.53 -1.13 18.21
N LEU A 27 -3.94 -1.02 19.42
CA LEU A 27 -3.61 0.27 20.04
C LEU A 27 -2.46 1.01 19.34
N GLY A 28 -1.65 0.29 18.55
CA GLY A 28 -0.51 0.84 17.82
C GLY A 28 0.39 -0.26 17.27
N LEU A 29 1.49 0.11 16.61
CA LEU A 29 2.40 -0.84 15.96
C LEU A 29 3.02 -1.85 16.92
N LEU A 30 3.44 -1.41 18.11
CA LEU A 30 4.01 -2.32 19.11
C LEU A 30 2.99 -3.38 19.55
N HIS A 31 1.72 -2.99 19.71
CA HIS A 31 0.67 -3.94 20.04
C HIS A 31 0.47 -4.95 18.90
N LEU A 32 0.45 -4.50 17.64
CA LEU A 32 0.42 -5.36 16.46
C LEU A 32 1.58 -6.38 16.45
N GLU A 33 2.81 -5.90 16.67
CA GLU A 33 4.01 -6.76 16.68
C GLU A 33 3.92 -7.82 17.78
N ILE A 34 3.53 -7.44 19.00
CA ILE A 34 3.36 -8.37 20.13
C ILE A 34 2.31 -9.44 19.82
N VAL A 35 1.16 -9.03 19.29
CA VAL A 35 0.06 -9.96 18.97
C VAL A 35 0.47 -10.90 17.83
N THR A 36 1.14 -10.38 16.79
CA THR A 36 1.63 -11.18 15.66
C THR A 36 2.66 -12.20 16.14
N GLU A 37 3.68 -11.77 16.90
CA GLU A 37 4.72 -12.66 17.45
C GLU A 37 4.11 -13.74 18.36
N ARG A 38 3.12 -13.41 19.18
CA ARG A 38 2.43 -14.39 20.01
C ARG A 38 1.68 -15.42 19.19
N LEU A 39 0.96 -15.02 18.15
CA LEU A 39 0.24 -15.94 17.27
C LEU A 39 1.21 -16.90 16.55
N GLU A 40 2.32 -16.39 16.06
CA GLU A 40 3.34 -17.19 15.40
C GLU A 40 4.00 -18.18 16.36
N ARG A 41 4.41 -17.71 17.54
CA ARG A 41 5.19 -18.55 18.51
C ARG A 41 4.32 -19.50 19.33
N GLU A 42 3.12 -19.07 19.76
CA GLU A 42 2.26 -19.91 20.62
C GLU A 42 1.40 -20.90 19.81
N PHE A 43 1.06 -20.55 18.56
CA PHE A 43 0.13 -21.33 17.75
C PHE A 43 0.73 -21.87 16.44
N ASP A 44 2.00 -21.55 16.15
CA ASP A 44 2.71 -21.96 14.93
C ASP A 44 1.95 -21.58 13.64
N ILE A 45 1.39 -20.36 13.63
CA ILE A 45 0.60 -19.82 12.52
C ILE A 45 1.46 -18.85 11.72
N ASN A 46 1.65 -19.12 10.43
CA ASN A 46 2.22 -18.13 9.51
C ASN A 46 1.18 -17.05 9.20
N LEU A 47 1.46 -15.82 9.60
CA LEU A 47 0.57 -14.69 9.40
C LEU A 47 1.01 -13.83 8.23
N LEU A 48 0.06 -13.48 7.38
CA LEU A 48 0.23 -12.43 6.38
C LEU A 48 -0.49 -11.18 6.86
N THR A 49 0.28 -10.17 7.24
CA THR A 49 -0.27 -8.85 7.56
C THR A 49 -0.35 -8.00 6.30
N THR A 50 -1.49 -7.36 6.10
CA THR A 50 -1.71 -6.37 5.04
C THR A 50 -1.57 -4.95 5.58
N THR A 51 -1.71 -3.94 4.74
CA THR A 51 -1.56 -2.53 5.11
C THR A 51 -2.51 -2.15 6.24
N PRO A 52 -2.01 -1.56 7.34
CA PRO A 52 -2.89 -0.94 8.32
C PRO A 52 -3.65 0.20 7.65
N GLY A 53 -4.94 0.30 7.92
CA GLY A 53 -5.80 1.35 7.41
C GLY A 53 -6.34 2.22 8.54
N VAL A 54 -6.75 3.41 8.20
CA VAL A 54 -7.51 4.31 9.06
C VAL A 54 -8.99 4.26 8.67
N VAL A 55 -9.87 4.67 9.56
CA VAL A 55 -11.30 4.78 9.26
C VAL A 55 -11.56 6.15 8.64
N TYR A 56 -12.05 6.17 7.40
CA TYR A 56 -12.48 7.38 6.70
C TYR A 56 -13.97 7.59 6.90
N LYS A 57 -14.42 8.83 6.86
CA LYS A 57 -15.84 9.17 6.82
C LYS A 57 -16.23 9.62 5.42
N ILE A 58 -17.19 8.92 4.84
CA ILE A 58 -17.70 9.19 3.51
C ILE A 58 -19.02 9.95 3.64
N HIS A 59 -19.02 11.20 3.21
CA HIS A 59 -20.22 12.02 3.14
C HIS A 59 -20.88 11.83 1.78
N MET A 60 -22.08 11.27 1.79
CA MET A 60 -22.83 10.96 0.59
C MET A 60 -23.68 12.16 0.15
N ASN A 61 -24.00 12.25 -1.15
CA ASN A 61 -24.86 13.32 -1.69
C ASN A 61 -26.28 13.33 -1.11
N ASN A 62 -26.75 12.21 -0.55
CA ASN A 62 -28.05 12.11 0.12
C ASN A 62 -28.03 12.59 1.59
N GLY A 63 -26.86 13.00 2.09
CA GLY A 63 -26.67 13.45 3.47
C GLY A 63 -26.24 12.37 4.46
N ASP A 64 -26.17 11.09 4.05
CA ASP A 64 -25.68 10.02 4.90
C ASP A 64 -24.16 10.14 5.11
N VAL A 65 -23.69 9.72 6.28
CA VAL A 65 -22.27 9.61 6.63
C VAL A 65 -21.95 8.15 6.96
N ASN A 66 -21.06 7.55 6.17
CA ASN A 66 -20.69 6.16 6.32
C ASN A 66 -19.20 6.04 6.68
N ASP A 67 -18.88 5.14 7.61
CA ASP A 67 -17.50 4.81 7.91
C ASP A 67 -16.94 3.85 6.86
N LEU A 68 -15.81 4.22 6.26
CA LEU A 68 -15.07 3.38 5.32
C LEU A 68 -13.82 2.85 5.99
N GLN A 69 -13.76 1.56 6.19
CA GLN A 69 -12.59 0.88 6.73
C GLN A 69 -11.78 0.17 5.62
N ASN A 70 -12.47 -0.40 4.62
CA ASN A 70 -11.85 -1.11 3.50
C ASN A 70 -11.96 -0.27 2.21
N PRO A 71 -10.84 0.16 1.61
CA PRO A 71 -10.86 0.92 0.36
C PRO A 71 -11.63 0.23 -0.77
N SER A 72 -11.64 -1.11 -0.80
CA SER A 72 -12.38 -1.87 -1.82
C SER A 72 -13.88 -1.65 -1.75
N SER A 73 -14.41 -1.33 -0.57
CA SER A 73 -15.84 -1.07 -0.32
C SER A 73 -16.26 0.39 -0.58
N LEU A 74 -15.37 1.22 -1.14
CA LEU A 74 -15.73 2.60 -1.47
C LEU A 74 -16.93 2.63 -2.43
N PRO A 75 -18.00 3.37 -2.10
CA PRO A 75 -19.13 3.59 -2.98
C PRO A 75 -18.74 4.22 -4.32
N ASP A 76 -19.68 4.26 -5.27
CA ASP A 76 -19.46 4.96 -6.54
C ASP A 76 -19.09 6.42 -6.27
N PRO A 77 -17.97 6.93 -6.82
CA PRO A 77 -17.52 8.30 -6.61
C PRO A 77 -18.58 9.38 -6.95
N THR A 78 -19.51 9.07 -7.87
CA THR A 78 -20.60 9.99 -8.25
C THR A 78 -21.62 10.22 -7.14
N LEU A 79 -21.70 9.32 -6.16
CA LEU A 79 -22.59 9.41 -5.00
C LEU A 79 -21.93 10.07 -3.79
N ILE A 80 -20.63 10.31 -3.84
CA ILE A 80 -19.83 10.87 -2.76
C ILE A 80 -19.79 12.40 -2.92
N ASN A 81 -20.07 13.11 -1.85
CA ASN A 81 -19.90 14.56 -1.78
C ASN A 81 -18.45 14.91 -1.44
N PHE A 82 -17.95 14.43 -0.30
CA PHE A 82 -16.55 14.55 0.12
C PHE A 82 -16.15 13.42 1.08
N ILE A 83 -14.85 13.29 1.29
CA ILE A 83 -14.27 12.28 2.18
C ILE A 83 -13.47 12.98 3.27
N GLU A 84 -13.67 12.56 4.52
CA GLU A 84 -12.86 13.02 5.65
C GLU A 84 -11.89 11.93 6.08
N GLU A 85 -10.68 12.34 6.41
CA GLU A 85 -9.63 11.52 7.00
C GLU A 85 -9.34 11.93 8.44
N PRO A 86 -8.95 11.00 9.32
CA PRO A 86 -8.57 11.33 10.68
C PRO A 86 -7.24 12.10 10.71
N TRP A 87 -7.19 13.12 11.56
CA TRP A 87 -6.02 13.95 11.80
C TRP A 87 -5.54 13.80 13.23
N ILE A 88 -4.23 13.96 13.40
CA ILE A 88 -3.54 13.94 14.70
C ILE A 88 -2.82 15.25 14.94
N LYS A 89 -2.64 15.56 16.20
CA LYS A 89 -1.69 16.55 16.68
C LYS A 89 -0.48 15.82 17.25
N ALA A 90 0.62 15.94 16.55
CA ALA A 90 1.88 15.31 16.86
C ALA A 90 2.78 16.26 17.63
N THR A 91 3.43 15.77 18.69
CA THR A 91 4.49 16.45 19.44
C THR A 91 5.79 15.71 19.26
N ILE A 92 6.77 16.35 18.65
CA ILE A 92 8.09 15.78 18.38
C ILE A 92 9.13 16.56 19.20
N ILE A 93 9.92 15.85 19.99
CA ILE A 93 11.01 16.43 20.78
C ILE A 93 12.33 15.88 20.26
N THR A 94 13.25 16.75 19.87
CA THR A 94 14.50 16.38 19.23
C THR A 94 15.64 17.34 19.57
N PRO A 95 16.92 16.91 19.53
CA PRO A 95 18.04 17.82 19.47
C PRO A 95 17.97 18.74 18.24
N ASP A 96 18.36 20.00 18.40
CA ASP A 96 18.24 21.04 17.37
C ASP A 96 18.88 20.67 16.02
N GLN A 97 20.00 19.94 16.05
CA GLN A 97 20.70 19.47 14.84
C GLN A 97 19.85 18.64 13.88
N TYR A 98 18.78 17.99 14.36
CA TYR A 98 17.88 17.15 13.55
C TYR A 98 16.59 17.87 13.12
N LEU A 99 16.38 19.10 13.61
CA LEU A 99 15.14 19.85 13.38
C LEU A 99 14.78 19.99 11.90
N GLY A 100 15.77 20.32 11.05
CA GLY A 100 15.57 20.47 9.60
C GLY A 100 15.05 19.20 8.93
N SER A 101 15.59 18.04 9.32
CA SER A 101 15.15 16.73 8.79
C SER A 101 13.72 16.40 9.23
N ILE A 102 13.36 16.74 10.47
CA ILE A 102 12.01 16.52 11.01
C ILE A 102 10.99 17.42 10.31
N ILE A 103 11.31 18.69 10.11
CA ILE A 103 10.44 19.61 9.36
C ILE A 103 10.17 19.05 7.96
N LYS A 104 11.21 18.57 7.28
CA LYS A 104 11.08 18.00 5.95
C LYS A 104 10.17 16.79 5.92
N ILE A 105 10.38 15.79 6.79
CA ILE A 105 9.52 14.58 6.81
C ILE A 105 8.06 14.93 7.14
N CYS A 106 7.82 15.89 8.04
CA CYS A 106 6.46 16.32 8.35
C CYS A 106 5.79 17.03 7.17
N GLN A 107 6.52 17.86 6.41
CA GLN A 107 6.03 18.51 5.20
C GLN A 107 5.74 17.49 4.09
N ASP A 108 6.64 16.52 3.87
CA ASP A 108 6.44 15.44 2.90
C ASP A 108 5.18 14.60 3.23
N LYS A 109 4.78 14.55 4.50
CA LYS A 109 3.57 13.87 4.99
C LYS A 109 2.36 14.81 5.18
N ARG A 110 2.29 15.89 4.44
CA ARG A 110 1.17 16.87 4.46
C ARG A 110 0.98 17.54 5.82
N GLY A 111 2.03 17.59 6.65
CA GLY A 111 1.96 18.16 7.99
C GLY A 111 1.89 19.68 7.99
N ILE A 112 1.09 20.21 8.91
CA ILE A 112 0.94 21.63 9.19
C ILE A 112 1.63 21.93 10.52
N GLN A 113 2.71 22.70 10.48
CA GLN A 113 3.40 23.12 11.71
C GLN A 113 2.53 24.10 12.51
N THR A 114 2.25 23.76 13.75
CA THR A 114 1.43 24.63 14.64
C THR A 114 2.27 25.38 15.63
N ASN A 115 3.35 24.79 16.12
CA ASN A 115 4.23 25.44 17.09
C ASN A 115 5.66 24.92 16.99
N LEU A 116 6.61 25.78 17.35
CA LEU A 116 8.02 25.42 17.57
C LEU A 116 8.49 26.15 18.82
N SER A 117 8.97 25.41 19.78
CA SER A 117 9.54 25.96 21.02
C SER A 117 10.82 25.21 21.39
N TYR A 118 11.59 25.76 22.29
CA TYR A 118 12.83 25.16 22.76
C TYR A 118 12.79 24.92 24.25
N SER A 119 13.24 23.75 24.66
CA SER A 119 13.44 23.39 26.06
C SER A 119 14.91 22.98 26.26
N GLY A 120 15.73 23.91 26.74
CA GLY A 120 17.19 23.72 26.78
C GLY A 120 17.76 23.55 25.37
N ASN A 121 18.47 22.44 25.14
CA ASN A 121 19.07 22.10 23.83
C ASN A 121 18.17 21.26 22.94
N ARG A 122 16.88 21.14 23.27
CA ARG A 122 15.91 20.36 22.50
C ARG A 122 14.84 21.25 21.90
N ALA A 123 14.55 21.03 20.62
CA ALA A 123 13.41 21.60 19.95
C ALA A 123 12.16 20.75 20.25
N VAL A 124 11.07 21.40 20.54
CA VAL A 124 9.73 20.81 20.68
C VAL A 124 8.89 21.33 19.51
N VAL A 125 8.53 20.46 18.61
CA VAL A 125 7.80 20.82 17.39
C VAL A 125 6.43 20.18 17.43
N ASN A 126 5.40 20.96 17.20
CA ASN A 126 4.03 20.48 17.09
C ASN A 126 3.57 20.58 15.66
N TYR A 127 3.03 19.45 15.16
CA TYR A 127 2.45 19.32 13.84
C TYR A 127 1.04 18.77 13.90
N GLU A 128 0.20 19.20 12.99
CA GLU A 128 -1.03 18.49 12.66
C GLU A 128 -0.77 17.68 11.39
N LEU A 129 -1.08 16.39 11.42
CA LEU A 129 -0.78 15.42 10.37
C LEU A 129 -1.98 14.51 10.12
N PRO A 130 -2.23 14.10 8.87
CA PRO A 130 -3.18 13.02 8.61
C PRO A 130 -2.67 11.72 9.22
N LEU A 131 -3.53 11.01 9.95
CA LEU A 131 -3.15 9.78 10.65
C LEU A 131 -2.62 8.71 9.68
N ASN A 132 -3.22 8.60 8.50
CA ASN A 132 -2.81 7.61 7.49
C ASN A 132 -1.35 7.76 7.03
N GLU A 133 -0.82 8.98 7.05
CA GLU A 133 0.58 9.25 6.68
C GLU A 133 1.60 8.87 7.76
N VAL A 134 1.12 8.65 8.99
CA VAL A 134 1.95 8.44 10.18
C VAL A 134 1.95 6.99 10.65
N VAL A 135 0.84 6.28 10.46
CA VAL A 135 0.65 4.92 11.01
C VAL A 135 1.73 3.94 10.56
N PHE A 136 2.30 4.13 9.37
CA PHE A 136 3.11 3.11 8.73
C PHE A 136 4.59 3.14 9.08
N ASP A 137 5.31 4.17 8.68
CA ASP A 137 6.78 4.20 8.74
C ASP A 137 7.32 5.47 9.42
N PHE A 138 6.46 6.40 9.76
CA PHE A 138 6.86 7.71 10.26
C PHE A 138 7.75 7.63 11.51
N ASN A 139 7.36 6.82 12.50
CA ASN A 139 8.14 6.67 13.73
C ASN A 139 9.51 6.02 13.48
N ASP A 140 9.57 5.01 12.62
CA ASP A 140 10.82 4.33 12.26
C ASP A 140 11.76 5.28 11.51
N ARG A 141 11.23 6.05 10.57
CA ARG A 141 11.99 7.08 9.84
C ARG A 141 12.46 8.18 10.78
N LEU A 142 11.58 8.63 11.68
CA LEU A 142 11.93 9.64 12.67
C LEU A 142 13.10 9.18 13.55
N LYS A 143 13.04 7.96 14.06
CA LYS A 143 14.13 7.37 14.86
C LYS A 143 15.40 7.19 14.06
N SER A 144 15.30 6.66 12.83
CA SER A 144 16.45 6.45 11.96
C SER A 144 17.20 7.75 11.66
N MET A 145 16.49 8.79 11.23
CA MET A 145 17.10 10.07 10.86
C MET A 145 17.63 10.89 12.03
N THR A 146 17.18 10.59 13.24
CA THR A 146 17.62 11.27 14.47
C THR A 146 18.52 10.39 15.34
N SER A 147 19.01 9.26 14.83
CA SER A 147 19.81 8.29 15.60
C SER A 147 19.15 7.86 16.90
N GLY A 148 17.81 7.78 16.93
CA GLY A 148 17.02 7.42 18.10
C GLY A 148 16.76 8.54 19.10
N TYR A 149 17.24 9.75 18.86
CA TYR A 149 17.11 10.86 19.81
C TYR A 149 15.76 11.58 19.79
N ALA A 150 14.95 11.42 18.73
CA ALA A 150 13.62 12.00 18.69
C ALA A 150 12.63 11.16 19.46
N SER A 151 11.78 11.83 20.25
CA SER A 151 10.55 11.25 20.79
C SER A 151 9.35 11.76 20.02
N PHE A 152 8.36 10.91 19.84
CA PHE A 152 7.15 11.18 19.10
C PHE A 152 5.94 10.73 19.91
N ASP A 153 5.00 11.63 20.11
CA ASP A 153 3.72 11.37 20.73
C ASP A 153 2.61 12.07 19.93
N TYR A 154 1.40 11.54 19.95
CA TYR A 154 0.29 12.14 19.21
C TYR A 154 -1.06 11.90 19.86
N GLU A 155 -2.00 12.79 19.59
CA GLU A 155 -3.41 12.70 19.96
C GLU A 155 -4.29 12.88 18.71
N ILE A 156 -5.41 12.16 18.65
CA ILE A 156 -6.38 12.30 17.55
C ILE A 156 -7.20 13.56 17.79
N ILE A 157 -7.24 14.46 16.80
CA ILE A 157 -7.94 15.75 16.89
C ILE A 157 -9.24 15.81 16.06
N GLY A 158 -9.65 14.68 15.48
CA GLY A 158 -10.88 14.57 14.70
C GLY A 158 -10.63 14.23 13.23
N HIS A 159 -11.62 14.53 12.39
CA HIS A 159 -11.56 14.27 10.93
C HIS A 159 -11.57 15.59 10.18
N ARG A 160 -10.93 15.62 9.03
CA ARG A 160 -10.92 16.75 8.10
C ARG A 160 -11.12 16.27 6.68
N GLU A 161 -11.78 17.08 5.88
CA GLU A 161 -11.91 16.86 4.45
C GLU A 161 -10.55 16.80 3.77
N GLY A 162 -10.37 15.80 2.89
CA GLY A 162 -9.17 15.60 2.11
C GLY A 162 -9.50 15.22 0.67
N ASP A 163 -8.66 15.65 -0.28
CA ASP A 163 -8.76 15.22 -1.67
C ASP A 163 -8.22 13.80 -1.84
N LEU A 164 -9.03 12.85 -1.38
CA LEU A 164 -8.70 11.43 -1.31
C LEU A 164 -9.31 10.67 -2.48
N VAL A 165 -8.52 9.80 -3.06
CA VAL A 165 -8.93 8.93 -4.15
C VAL A 165 -8.61 7.48 -3.84
N LYS A 166 -9.46 6.57 -4.32
CA LYS A 166 -9.18 5.14 -4.28
C LYS A 166 -8.24 4.78 -5.41
N MET A 167 -7.06 4.32 -5.09
CA MET A 167 -6.15 3.70 -6.03
C MET A 167 -6.31 2.18 -6.01
N SER A 168 -6.66 1.61 -7.15
CA SER A 168 -6.78 0.17 -7.36
C SER A 168 -5.56 -0.36 -8.09
N ILE A 169 -5.02 -1.48 -7.62
CA ILE A 169 -3.92 -2.18 -8.29
C ILE A 169 -4.48 -3.35 -9.08
N LEU A 170 -4.14 -3.40 -10.37
CA LEU A 170 -4.55 -4.47 -11.26
C LEU A 170 -3.33 -5.30 -11.66
N VAL A 171 -3.43 -6.59 -11.50
CA VAL A 171 -2.43 -7.57 -11.97
C VAL A 171 -3.06 -8.44 -13.04
N ASN A 172 -2.44 -8.47 -14.20
CA ASN A 172 -3.00 -9.13 -15.40
C ASN A 172 -4.41 -8.64 -15.79
N SER A 173 -4.69 -7.35 -15.53
CA SER A 173 -5.99 -6.67 -15.76
C SER A 173 -7.09 -7.06 -14.76
N GLU A 174 -6.80 -7.85 -13.74
CA GLU A 174 -7.71 -8.19 -12.65
C GLU A 174 -7.40 -7.32 -11.43
N PRO A 175 -8.37 -6.66 -10.80
CA PRO A 175 -8.15 -5.87 -9.60
C PRO A 175 -7.80 -6.79 -8.42
N VAL A 176 -6.83 -6.34 -7.60
CA VAL A 176 -6.42 -7.00 -6.37
C VAL A 176 -6.90 -6.16 -5.21
N ASP A 177 -8.00 -6.57 -4.59
CA ASP A 177 -8.69 -5.84 -3.51
C ASP A 177 -7.79 -5.59 -2.28
N ALA A 178 -6.96 -6.56 -1.92
CA ALA A 178 -6.01 -6.45 -0.82
C ALA A 178 -4.88 -5.41 -1.04
N LEU A 179 -4.70 -4.94 -2.27
CA LEU A 179 -3.74 -3.88 -2.61
C LEU A 179 -4.44 -2.53 -2.91
N ALA A 180 -5.76 -2.45 -2.75
CA ALA A 180 -6.47 -1.19 -2.89
C ALA A 180 -6.15 -0.27 -1.70
N MET A 181 -5.91 1.00 -1.97
CA MET A 181 -5.57 1.98 -0.95
C MET A 181 -6.26 3.33 -1.18
N MET A 182 -6.54 4.03 -0.08
CA MET A 182 -6.94 5.43 -0.13
C MET A 182 -5.67 6.29 -0.08
N ILE A 183 -5.56 7.24 -0.99
CA ILE A 183 -4.38 8.10 -1.11
C ILE A 183 -4.80 9.51 -1.49
N HIS A 184 -4.04 10.51 -1.07
CA HIS A 184 -4.24 11.88 -1.54
C HIS A 184 -3.93 12.00 -3.04
N SER A 185 -4.74 12.74 -3.78
CA SER A 185 -4.64 12.86 -5.25
C SER A 185 -3.26 13.28 -5.74
N ASP A 186 -2.58 14.18 -5.03
CA ASP A 186 -1.26 14.68 -5.38
C ASP A 186 -0.18 13.59 -5.37
N PHE A 187 -0.30 12.59 -4.50
CA PHE A 187 0.69 11.51 -4.38
C PHE A 187 0.32 10.25 -5.17
N ALA A 188 -0.89 10.21 -5.73
CA ALA A 188 -1.40 9.00 -6.36
C ALA A 188 -0.53 8.50 -7.53
N GLN A 189 0.02 9.41 -8.33
CA GLN A 189 0.85 9.02 -9.48
C GLN A 189 2.23 8.50 -9.07
N SER A 190 2.90 9.15 -8.11
CA SER A 190 4.21 8.72 -7.60
C SER A 190 4.09 7.37 -6.91
N THR A 191 3.18 7.26 -5.94
CA THR A 191 2.94 6.01 -5.21
C THR A 191 2.48 4.88 -6.13
N GLY A 192 1.59 5.18 -7.11
CA GLY A 192 1.17 4.19 -8.09
C GLY A 192 2.32 3.63 -8.93
N ARG A 193 3.30 4.46 -9.29
CA ARG A 193 4.51 4.04 -10.00
C ARG A 193 5.38 3.14 -9.12
N GLU A 194 5.67 3.58 -7.90
CA GLU A 194 6.50 2.83 -6.94
C GLU A 194 5.91 1.46 -6.63
N VAL A 195 4.58 1.39 -6.38
CA VAL A 195 3.87 0.12 -6.17
C VAL A 195 4.00 -0.79 -7.37
N CYS A 196 3.78 -0.27 -8.59
CA CYS A 196 3.90 -1.07 -9.81
C CYS A 196 5.33 -1.58 -10.05
N GLU A 197 6.35 -0.77 -9.78
CA GLU A 197 7.76 -1.14 -9.88
C GLU A 197 8.11 -2.25 -8.86
N LYS A 198 7.73 -2.08 -7.61
CA LYS A 198 7.98 -3.07 -6.55
C LYS A 198 7.29 -4.40 -6.83
N LEU A 199 6.03 -4.38 -7.24
CA LEU A 199 5.30 -5.59 -7.62
C LEU A 199 5.92 -6.31 -8.82
N LYS A 200 6.45 -5.57 -9.80
CA LYS A 200 7.15 -6.14 -10.95
C LYS A 200 8.39 -6.94 -10.54
N ASP A 201 9.10 -6.49 -9.50
CA ASP A 201 10.30 -7.16 -9.02
C ASP A 201 9.97 -8.39 -8.16
N LEU A 202 8.86 -8.35 -7.42
CA LEU A 202 8.46 -9.40 -6.49
C LEU A 202 7.61 -10.51 -7.13
N ILE A 203 6.78 -10.18 -8.13
CA ILE A 203 5.96 -11.19 -8.82
C ILE A 203 6.82 -11.97 -9.82
N PRO A 204 6.84 -13.30 -9.76
CA PRO A 204 7.67 -14.12 -10.62
C PRO A 204 7.22 -14.05 -12.09
N ARG A 205 8.16 -14.24 -13.00
CA ARG A 205 7.88 -14.27 -14.44
C ARG A 205 7.04 -15.51 -14.80
N HIS A 206 6.08 -15.32 -15.70
CA HIS A 206 5.27 -16.37 -16.29
C HIS A 206 5.59 -16.58 -17.78
N ASN A 207 4.92 -17.55 -18.41
CA ASN A 207 5.06 -17.81 -19.86
C ASN A 207 4.46 -16.71 -20.73
N PHE A 208 3.72 -15.76 -20.16
CA PHE A 208 3.09 -14.62 -20.83
C PHE A 208 3.45 -13.31 -20.12
N MET A 209 3.18 -12.19 -20.76
CA MET A 209 3.39 -10.87 -20.16
C MET A 209 2.29 -10.54 -19.16
N ILE A 210 2.69 -10.08 -17.98
CA ILE A 210 1.77 -9.65 -16.91
C ILE A 210 1.86 -8.13 -16.82
N PRO A 211 0.81 -7.40 -17.23
CA PRO A 211 0.71 -5.97 -16.92
C PRO A 211 0.35 -5.79 -15.45
N ILE A 212 1.05 -4.89 -14.78
CA ILE A 212 0.73 -4.37 -13.44
C ILE A 212 0.34 -2.92 -13.62
N GLN A 213 -0.79 -2.51 -13.09
CA GLN A 213 -1.36 -1.20 -13.34
C GLN A 213 -1.92 -0.61 -12.05
N ALA A 214 -1.66 0.66 -11.81
CA ALA A 214 -2.37 1.45 -10.81
C ALA A 214 -3.44 2.29 -11.52
N ALA A 215 -4.66 2.28 -11.00
CA ALA A 215 -5.79 2.97 -11.60
C ALA A 215 -6.63 3.72 -10.57
N ILE A 216 -7.16 4.87 -10.97
CA ILE A 216 -8.12 5.68 -10.21
C ILE A 216 -9.36 5.85 -11.07
N GLY A 217 -10.54 5.45 -10.57
CA GLY A 217 -11.80 5.57 -11.30
C GLY A 217 -11.77 4.92 -12.70
N GLY A 218 -11.03 3.81 -12.86
CA GLY A 218 -10.85 3.12 -14.14
C GLY A 218 -9.76 3.71 -15.06
N LYS A 219 -9.22 4.92 -14.75
CA LYS A 219 -8.10 5.51 -15.49
C LYS A 219 -6.77 4.98 -14.95
N ILE A 220 -5.96 4.41 -15.84
CA ILE A 220 -4.62 3.94 -15.51
C ILE A 220 -3.70 5.15 -15.34
N ILE A 221 -3.07 5.28 -14.16
CA ILE A 221 -2.14 6.35 -13.81
C ILE A 221 -0.68 5.91 -13.82
N ALA A 222 -0.43 4.61 -13.57
CA ALA A 222 0.89 4.02 -13.68
C ALA A 222 0.81 2.60 -14.23
N ARG A 223 1.87 2.16 -14.91
CA ARG A 223 1.91 0.82 -15.50
C ARG A 223 3.34 0.31 -15.58
N GLU A 224 3.51 -0.94 -15.14
CA GLU A 224 4.69 -1.74 -15.37
C GLU A 224 4.33 -3.07 -16.04
N THR A 225 5.31 -3.76 -16.58
CA THR A 225 5.06 -5.03 -17.26
C THR A 225 6.14 -6.04 -16.95
N ILE A 226 5.75 -7.18 -16.40
CA ILE A 226 6.63 -8.34 -16.23
C ILE A 226 6.73 -9.05 -17.58
N LYS A 227 7.95 -9.14 -18.12
CA LYS A 227 8.20 -9.82 -19.39
C LYS A 227 8.04 -11.34 -19.21
N GLY A 228 7.24 -11.96 -20.08
CA GLY A 228 7.12 -13.42 -20.10
C GLY A 228 8.40 -14.11 -20.58
N PHE A 229 8.57 -15.37 -20.19
CA PHE A 229 9.66 -16.19 -20.70
C PHE A 229 9.63 -16.27 -22.23
N LYS A 230 10.78 -16.05 -22.85
CA LYS A 230 10.96 -16.27 -24.30
C LYS A 230 11.60 -17.62 -24.50
N LYS A 231 10.86 -18.54 -25.12
CA LYS A 231 11.43 -19.78 -25.65
C LYS A 231 11.92 -19.48 -27.06
N ASP A 232 13.21 -19.67 -27.33
CA ASP A 232 13.73 -19.56 -28.67
C ASP A 232 13.27 -20.77 -29.50
N VAL A 233 12.31 -20.52 -30.39
CA VAL A 233 11.73 -21.55 -31.29
C VAL A 233 12.44 -21.57 -32.64
N LEU A 234 13.40 -20.65 -32.86
CA LEU A 234 14.07 -20.50 -34.16
C LEU A 234 15.46 -21.10 -34.21
N THR A 235 16.12 -21.35 -33.05
CA THR A 235 17.49 -21.86 -32.95
C THR A 235 17.74 -23.17 -33.71
N LYS A 236 16.71 -24.01 -33.87
CA LYS A 236 16.78 -25.30 -34.60
C LYS A 236 16.51 -25.21 -36.09
N ILE A 237 16.29 -24.02 -36.65
CA ILE A 237 15.95 -23.83 -38.03
C ILE A 237 17.13 -23.20 -38.75
N HIS A 238 17.99 -24.06 -39.30
CA HIS A 238 19.09 -23.68 -40.15
C HIS A 238 18.68 -23.79 -41.62
N GLY A 239 18.84 -22.72 -42.42
CA GLY A 239 18.63 -22.72 -43.87
C GLY A 239 17.85 -21.53 -44.40
N GLY A 240 18.21 -21.07 -45.60
CA GLY A 240 17.72 -19.81 -46.22
C GLY A 240 16.28 -19.84 -46.79
N GLY A 241 15.62 -21.00 -46.91
CA GLY A 241 14.26 -21.15 -47.45
C GLY A 241 13.13 -21.18 -46.41
N ALA A 242 13.40 -20.81 -45.12
CA ALA A 242 12.51 -21.11 -44.00
C ALA A 242 11.71 -19.91 -43.47
N LEU A 243 11.59 -18.80 -44.21
CA LEU A 243 10.85 -17.61 -43.78
C LEU A 243 9.43 -17.90 -43.35
N ASP A 244 8.68 -18.64 -44.18
CA ASP A 244 7.29 -19.00 -43.88
C ASP A 244 7.18 -19.97 -42.70
N ARG A 245 8.14 -20.88 -42.55
CA ARG A 245 8.21 -21.81 -41.43
C ARG A 245 8.51 -21.06 -40.13
N LYS A 246 9.45 -20.11 -40.18
CA LYS A 246 9.77 -19.22 -39.03
C LYS A 246 8.54 -18.41 -38.62
N ARG A 247 7.84 -17.82 -39.58
CA ARG A 247 6.62 -17.04 -39.35
C ARG A 247 5.52 -17.88 -38.71
N LYS A 248 5.23 -19.07 -39.23
CA LYS A 248 4.23 -20.01 -38.69
C LYS A 248 4.56 -20.42 -37.25
N LEU A 249 5.84 -20.66 -36.90
CA LEU A 249 6.26 -20.99 -35.54
C LEU A 249 6.10 -19.82 -34.57
N LEU A 250 6.45 -18.61 -35.00
CA LEU A 250 6.23 -17.40 -34.21
C LEU A 250 4.75 -17.12 -33.97
N GLU A 251 3.91 -17.31 -35.00
CA GLU A 251 2.46 -17.18 -34.86
C GLU A 251 1.87 -18.24 -33.93
N LYS A 252 2.32 -19.50 -34.03
CA LYS A 252 1.92 -20.55 -33.05
C LYS A 252 2.32 -20.23 -31.65
N GLN A 253 3.54 -19.70 -31.44
CA GLN A 253 4.00 -19.24 -30.12
C GLN A 253 3.14 -18.07 -29.62
N LYS A 254 2.83 -17.09 -30.48
CA LYS A 254 1.96 -15.94 -30.12
C LYS A 254 0.56 -16.41 -29.70
N LYS A 255 -0.06 -17.32 -30.47
CA LYS A 255 -1.37 -17.92 -30.13
C LYS A 255 -1.32 -18.72 -28.81
N GLY A 256 -0.25 -19.49 -28.58
CA GLY A 256 -0.06 -20.24 -27.33
C GLY A 256 0.06 -19.32 -26.11
N LYS A 257 0.81 -18.21 -26.24
CA LYS A 257 0.93 -17.20 -25.18
C LYS A 257 -0.39 -16.46 -24.91
N ALA A 258 -1.16 -16.14 -25.96
CA ALA A 258 -2.48 -15.53 -25.82
C ALA A 258 -3.44 -16.44 -25.05
N ARG A 259 -3.45 -17.75 -25.38
CA ARG A 259 -4.22 -18.76 -24.64
C ARG A 259 -3.78 -18.88 -23.17
N ALA A 260 -2.46 -18.98 -22.93
CA ALA A 260 -1.93 -19.06 -21.58
C ALA A 260 -2.30 -17.83 -20.74
N LYS A 261 -2.32 -16.63 -21.34
CA LYS A 261 -2.78 -15.40 -20.68
C LYS A 261 -4.27 -15.43 -20.32
N GLN A 262 -5.10 -16.01 -21.18
CA GLN A 262 -6.56 -16.06 -21.00
C GLN A 262 -6.99 -17.00 -19.88
N PHE A 263 -6.24 -18.08 -19.64
CA PHE A 263 -6.58 -19.11 -18.66
C PHE A 263 -5.61 -19.14 -17.45
N GLY A 264 -4.50 -18.42 -17.52
CA GLY A 264 -3.48 -18.41 -16.47
C GLY A 264 -3.85 -17.44 -15.36
N LYS A 265 -4.14 -17.95 -14.17
CA LYS A 265 -4.16 -17.14 -12.95
C LYS A 265 -2.72 -16.73 -12.61
N VAL A 266 -2.54 -15.50 -12.21
CA VAL A 266 -1.27 -15.00 -11.69
C VAL A 266 -1.35 -15.11 -10.17
N GLU A 267 -0.54 -16.02 -9.60
CA GLU A 267 -0.37 -16.07 -8.15
C GLU A 267 0.53 -14.90 -7.73
N ILE A 268 0.02 -14.11 -6.80
CA ILE A 268 0.77 -13.02 -6.18
C ILE A 268 1.38 -13.60 -4.91
N PRO A 269 2.72 -13.70 -4.81
CA PRO A 269 3.37 -14.25 -3.62
C PRO A 269 3.14 -13.34 -2.41
N GLN A 270 3.19 -13.92 -1.22
CA GLN A 270 2.98 -13.18 0.04
C GLN A 270 3.99 -12.04 0.20
N GLU A 271 5.22 -12.25 -0.25
CA GLU A 271 6.28 -11.25 -0.22
C GLU A 271 5.92 -9.99 -1.05
N ALA A 272 5.07 -10.12 -2.05
CA ALA A 272 4.62 -8.98 -2.84
C ALA A 272 3.70 -8.05 -2.04
N PHE A 273 2.81 -8.60 -1.20
CA PHE A 273 1.97 -7.81 -0.28
C PHE A 273 2.84 -7.10 0.77
N ILE A 274 3.76 -7.84 1.40
CA ILE A 274 4.71 -7.28 2.38
C ILE A 274 5.61 -6.23 1.72
N GLY A 275 6.04 -6.48 0.47
CA GLY A 275 6.91 -5.57 -0.27
C GLY A 275 6.25 -4.24 -0.59
N VAL A 276 4.95 -4.23 -0.93
CA VAL A 276 4.18 -2.99 -1.11
C VAL A 276 4.13 -2.18 0.17
N LEU A 277 4.01 -2.84 1.32
CA LEU A 277 4.04 -2.18 2.63
C LEU A 277 5.37 -1.48 2.94
N LYS A 278 6.48 -1.98 2.38
CA LYS A 278 7.83 -1.44 2.61
C LYS A 278 8.20 -0.31 1.65
N ILE A 279 7.39 0.00 0.63
CA ILE A 279 7.66 1.09 -0.32
C ILE A 279 7.76 2.43 0.42
N SER A 280 6.93 2.64 1.42
CA SER A 280 6.99 3.84 2.26
C SER A 280 8.26 3.94 3.12
N LYS A 281 9.08 2.88 3.21
CA LYS A 281 10.33 2.89 4.00
C LYS A 281 11.56 3.37 3.22
N GLU A 282 11.50 3.36 1.89
CA GLU A 282 12.67 3.64 1.03
C GLU A 282 12.60 5.00 0.29
N SER A 283 11.46 5.71 0.37
CA SER A 283 11.24 7.01 -0.31
C SER A 283 11.68 8.21 0.53
#